data_c08c6556ab94825d3115e372027f9d96
#
_entry.id   c08c6556ab94825d3115e372027f9d96
#
_cell.length_a   1.000
_cell.length_b   1.000
_cell.length_c   1.000
_cell.angle_alpha   90.00
_cell.angle_beta   90.00
_cell.angle_gamma   90.00
#
_symmetry.space_group_name_H-M   'P 1'
#
loop_
_entity.id
_entity.type
_entity.pdbx_description
1 polymer ?
#
loop_
_entity_poly.entity_id
_entity_poly.type
_entity_poly.pdbx_seq_one_letter_code
_entity_poly.pdbx_strand_id
1 'polypeptide(L)'
;MKNIRKATREDLLYIKKIYNDAVRNSTATFDITEKDNDFFDTMFNEHTGKRIFYVYELDNRAVAYVTLSKFSHRDAYDTTVELSVYVDEDYRNRHIASELMEFAINFAKECNDIYTIVSLITDENQQSIYLHKKYGFQFCGKIKNAGVKFNRYLNVDIYQLIF
;
A
#
# COMPACT_ATOMS: atom_id res chain seq x y z
N MET A 1 18.57 -10.24 -10.09
CA MET A 1 18.02 -11.22 -9.11
C MET A 1 16.79 -10.55 -8.46
N LYS A 2 15.69 -11.25 -8.29
CA LYS A 2 14.49 -10.70 -7.63
C LYS A 2 14.51 -11.02 -6.14
N ASN A 3 14.15 -10.08 -5.30
CA ASN A 3 14.11 -10.26 -3.85
C ASN A 3 13.06 -9.35 -3.20
N ILE A 4 12.33 -9.88 -2.21
CA ILE A 4 11.49 -9.08 -1.30
C ILE A 4 12.26 -8.95 0.00
N ARG A 5 12.59 -7.73 0.39
CA ARG A 5 13.38 -7.45 1.58
C ARG A 5 12.84 -6.21 2.31
N LYS A 6 13.22 -6.08 3.57
CA LYS A 6 12.92 -4.87 4.35
C LYS A 6 13.50 -3.63 3.65
N ALA A 7 12.72 -2.57 3.61
CA ALA A 7 13.17 -1.28 3.09
C ALA A 7 14.33 -0.72 3.93
N THR A 8 15.25 -0.06 3.27
CA THR A 8 16.35 0.70 3.88
C THR A 8 16.20 2.18 3.55
N ARG A 9 16.99 3.04 4.19
CA ARG A 9 16.95 4.48 3.89
C ARG A 9 17.37 4.81 2.45
N GLU A 10 18.26 4.01 1.88
CA GLU A 10 18.70 4.17 0.49
C GLU A 10 17.57 3.92 -0.52
N ASP A 11 16.57 3.09 -0.14
CA ASP A 11 15.41 2.82 -1.00
C ASP A 11 14.46 4.02 -1.09
N LEU A 12 14.49 4.95 -0.13
CA LEU A 12 13.55 6.07 -0.06
C LEU A 12 13.59 6.95 -1.32
N LEU A 13 14.72 7.02 -2.00
CA LEU A 13 14.83 7.71 -3.29
C LEU A 13 13.89 7.11 -4.34
N TYR A 14 13.87 5.78 -4.45
CA TYR A 14 13.02 5.06 -5.41
C TYR A 14 11.56 5.06 -4.97
N ILE A 15 11.32 4.85 -3.68
CA ILE A 15 9.98 4.88 -3.07
C ILE A 15 9.32 6.23 -3.29
N LYS A 16 10.03 7.33 -3.06
CA LYS A 16 9.57 8.69 -3.34
C LYS A 16 9.18 8.87 -4.79
N LYS A 17 10.00 8.39 -5.73
CA LYS A 17 9.67 8.44 -7.16
C LYS A 17 8.37 7.70 -7.44
N ILE A 18 8.26 6.44 -6.99
CA ILE A 18 7.09 5.58 -7.23
C ILE A 18 5.81 6.21 -6.67
N TYR A 19 5.85 6.72 -5.44
CA TYR A 19 4.70 7.34 -4.80
C TYR A 19 4.29 8.65 -5.48
N ASN A 20 5.23 9.54 -5.76
CA ASN A 20 4.97 10.82 -6.40
C ASN A 20 4.50 10.67 -7.86
N ASP A 21 4.95 9.63 -8.57
CA ASP A 21 4.37 9.27 -9.87
C ASP A 21 2.88 8.90 -9.73
N ALA A 22 2.50 8.15 -8.69
CA ALA A 22 1.11 7.86 -8.41
C ALA A 22 0.31 9.11 -8.01
N VAL A 23 0.91 10.05 -7.26
CA VAL A 23 0.29 11.34 -6.92
C VAL A 23 -0.04 12.13 -8.18
N ARG A 24 0.88 12.23 -9.12
CA ARG A 24 0.69 13.01 -10.36
C ARG A 24 -0.28 12.36 -11.34
N ASN A 25 -0.23 11.03 -11.48
CA ASN A 25 -0.75 10.35 -12.66
C ASN A 25 -1.89 9.35 -12.37
N SER A 26 -2.25 9.14 -11.11
CA SER A 26 -3.25 8.11 -10.79
C SER A 26 -4.15 8.47 -9.61
N THR A 27 -5.20 7.70 -9.43
CA THR A 27 -6.09 7.75 -8.26
C THR A 27 -5.78 6.67 -7.22
N ALA A 28 -4.64 5.97 -7.35
CA ALA A 28 -4.17 4.99 -6.37
C ALA A 28 -3.85 5.63 -5.01
N THR A 29 -3.57 6.92 -4.99
CA THR A 29 -3.50 7.74 -3.78
C THR A 29 -4.37 8.97 -3.94
N PHE A 30 -4.96 9.44 -2.83
CA PHE A 30 -5.72 10.70 -2.79
C PHE A 30 -4.85 11.93 -2.50
N ASP A 31 -3.54 11.75 -2.29
CA ASP A 31 -2.63 12.88 -2.27
C ASP A 31 -2.63 13.58 -3.63
N ILE A 32 -2.70 14.90 -3.60
CA ILE A 32 -2.71 15.76 -4.79
C ILE A 32 -1.41 16.55 -4.95
N THR A 33 -0.64 16.67 -3.87
CA THR A 33 0.67 17.34 -3.85
C THR A 33 1.75 16.30 -3.57
N GLU A 34 2.81 16.35 -4.36
CA GLU A 34 3.98 15.50 -4.19
C GLU A 34 4.59 15.66 -2.79
N LYS A 35 5.11 14.56 -2.26
CA LYS A 35 5.71 14.51 -0.93
C LYS A 35 7.22 14.73 -1.00
N ASP A 36 7.73 15.39 0.00
CA ASP A 36 9.16 15.67 0.17
C ASP A 36 9.90 14.53 0.92
N ASN A 37 11.19 14.71 1.16
CA ASN A 37 11.99 13.73 1.86
C ASN A 37 11.56 13.52 3.32
N ASP A 38 11.14 14.59 4.01
CA ASP A 38 10.73 14.52 5.41
C ASP A 38 9.50 13.62 5.59
N PHE A 39 8.58 13.64 4.62
CA PHE A 39 7.44 12.73 4.60
C PHE A 39 7.89 11.26 4.56
N PHE A 40 8.84 10.91 3.68
CA PHE A 40 9.31 9.52 3.54
C PHE A 40 10.20 9.09 4.71
N ASP A 41 10.98 9.98 5.29
CA ASP A 41 11.73 9.71 6.52
C ASP A 41 10.79 9.42 7.69
N THR A 42 9.73 10.19 7.84
CA THR A 42 8.68 9.96 8.85
C THR A 42 8.00 8.61 8.63
N MET A 43 7.55 8.36 7.40
CA MET A 43 6.93 7.09 7.02
C MET A 43 7.85 5.90 7.32
N PHE A 44 9.14 5.99 6.99
CA PHE A 44 10.11 4.94 7.28
C PHE A 44 10.24 4.67 8.78
N ASN A 45 10.31 5.73 9.60
CA ASN A 45 10.47 5.61 11.04
C ASN A 45 9.21 5.06 11.74
N GLU A 46 8.03 5.28 11.19
CA GLU A 46 6.76 4.79 11.73
C GLU A 46 6.53 3.29 11.49
N HIS A 47 7.24 2.70 10.52
CA HIS A 47 7.10 1.30 10.17
C HIS A 47 8.07 0.42 10.97
N THR A 48 7.64 0.01 12.16
CA THR A 48 8.38 -0.86 13.08
C THR A 48 7.48 -1.98 13.61
N GLY A 49 8.07 -3.12 13.97
CA GLY A 49 7.36 -4.27 14.51
C GLY A 49 6.36 -4.86 13.51
N LYS A 50 5.09 -4.91 13.88
CA LYS A 50 3.99 -5.41 13.03
C LYS A 50 3.62 -4.48 11.86
N ARG A 51 4.09 -3.25 11.89
CA ARG A 51 3.94 -2.30 10.79
C ARG A 51 5.15 -2.43 9.89
N ILE A 52 4.96 -3.06 8.74
CA ILE A 52 6.04 -3.43 7.83
C ILE A 52 6.20 -2.46 6.67
N PHE A 53 7.43 -2.33 6.21
CA PHE A 53 7.81 -1.64 5.00
C PHE A 53 8.84 -2.47 4.25
N TYR A 54 8.40 -3.09 3.16
CA TYR A 54 9.22 -3.98 2.34
C TYR A 54 9.23 -3.51 0.89
N VAL A 55 10.34 -3.75 0.23
CA VAL A 55 10.54 -3.45 -1.19
C VAL A 55 10.66 -4.72 -2.00
N TYR A 56 10.24 -4.62 -3.24
CA TYR A 56 10.58 -5.59 -4.28
C TYR A 56 11.80 -5.07 -5.03
N GLU A 57 12.90 -5.80 -4.91
CA GLU A 57 14.17 -5.43 -5.52
C GLU A 57 14.39 -6.20 -6.82
N LEU A 58 14.74 -5.49 -7.86
CA LEU A 58 15.29 -6.02 -9.12
C LEU A 58 16.59 -5.30 -9.43
N ASP A 59 17.63 -6.07 -9.70
CA ASP A 59 18.94 -5.56 -10.12
C ASP A 59 19.47 -4.44 -9.21
N ASN A 60 19.41 -4.67 -7.89
CA ASN A 60 19.82 -3.77 -6.81
C ASN A 60 19.02 -2.44 -6.75
N ARG A 61 17.80 -2.43 -7.27
CA ARG A 61 16.90 -1.27 -7.23
C ARG A 61 15.54 -1.66 -6.69
N ALA A 62 14.98 -0.84 -5.80
CA ALA A 62 13.58 -0.97 -5.39
C ALA A 62 12.66 -0.52 -6.54
N VAL A 63 11.85 -1.44 -7.05
CA VAL A 63 10.91 -1.19 -8.16
C VAL A 63 9.45 -1.23 -7.73
N ALA A 64 9.19 -1.63 -6.49
CA ALA A 64 7.88 -1.63 -5.87
C ALA A 64 8.04 -1.71 -4.36
N TYR A 65 6.97 -1.39 -3.62
CA TYR A 65 6.95 -1.57 -2.18
C TYR A 65 5.57 -1.91 -1.66
N VAL A 66 5.54 -2.49 -0.46
CA VAL A 66 4.34 -2.80 0.31
C VAL A 66 4.51 -2.27 1.73
N THR A 67 3.44 -1.73 2.28
CA THR A 67 3.36 -1.36 3.69
C THR A 67 2.15 -1.98 4.36
N LEU A 68 2.30 -2.34 5.63
CA LEU A 68 1.20 -2.49 6.58
C LEU A 68 1.32 -1.34 7.58
N SER A 69 0.47 -0.36 7.42
CA SER A 69 0.51 0.88 8.19
C SER A 69 -0.53 0.88 9.31
N LYS A 70 -0.41 1.80 10.23
CA LYS A 70 -1.43 2.03 11.25
C LYS A 70 -2.74 2.47 10.59
N PHE A 71 -3.83 1.75 10.83
CA PHE A 71 -5.14 2.09 10.28
C PHE A 71 -5.72 3.36 10.91
N SER A 72 -5.55 3.52 12.22
CA SER A 72 -6.07 4.68 12.97
C SER A 72 -5.19 4.99 14.18
N HIS A 73 -5.20 6.24 14.63
CA HIS A 73 -4.47 6.67 15.83
C HIS A 73 -5.16 6.29 17.15
N ARG A 74 -6.40 5.76 17.12
CA ARG A 74 -7.11 5.31 18.31
C ARG A 74 -6.69 3.89 18.70
N ASP A 75 -6.44 3.67 19.98
CA ASP A 75 -5.81 2.44 20.50
C ASP A 75 -6.59 1.15 20.19
N ALA A 76 -7.93 1.22 20.17
CA ALA A 76 -8.77 0.07 19.84
C ALA A 76 -8.55 -0.50 18.43
N TYR A 77 -7.95 0.29 17.51
CA TYR A 77 -7.59 -0.17 16.16
C TYR A 77 -6.19 -0.77 16.05
N ASP A 78 -5.49 -0.98 17.16
CA ASP A 78 -4.09 -1.44 17.12
C ASP A 78 -3.91 -2.82 16.45
N THR A 79 -4.94 -3.66 16.46
CA THR A 79 -4.96 -4.97 15.76
C THR A 79 -5.35 -4.88 14.29
N THR A 80 -5.66 -3.68 13.78
CA THR A 80 -6.02 -3.42 12.38
C THR A 80 -4.88 -2.68 11.68
N VAL A 81 -4.49 -3.16 10.52
CA VAL A 81 -3.47 -2.51 9.67
C VAL A 81 -4.07 -2.17 8.31
N GLU A 82 -3.55 -1.13 7.69
CA GLU A 82 -3.88 -0.73 6.33
C GLU A 82 -2.79 -1.21 5.37
N LEU A 83 -3.19 -1.94 4.33
CA LEU A 83 -2.32 -2.42 3.27
C LEU A 83 -2.23 -1.40 2.14
N SER A 84 -1.01 -1.06 1.75
CA SER A 84 -0.72 -0.28 0.54
C SER A 84 0.37 -0.97 -0.28
N VAL A 85 0.15 -1.05 -1.60
CA VAL A 85 1.11 -1.58 -2.57
C VAL A 85 1.26 -0.62 -3.73
N TYR A 86 2.49 -0.26 -4.05
CA TYR A 86 2.83 0.60 -5.18
C TYR A 86 3.93 -0.03 -6.04
N VAL A 87 3.76 0.03 -7.36
CA VAL A 87 4.70 -0.52 -8.35
C VAL A 87 5.10 0.59 -9.32
N ASP A 88 6.39 0.74 -9.55
CA ASP A 88 6.95 1.62 -10.58
C ASP A 88 6.30 1.29 -11.94
N GLU A 89 5.89 2.31 -12.68
CA GLU A 89 5.13 2.15 -13.94
C GLU A 89 5.83 1.28 -14.97
N ASP A 90 7.16 1.34 -15.04
CA ASP A 90 7.97 0.56 -15.96
C ASP A 90 8.02 -0.94 -15.61
N TYR A 91 7.55 -1.30 -14.41
CA TYR A 91 7.59 -2.67 -13.87
C TYR A 91 6.20 -3.27 -13.64
N ARG A 92 5.13 -2.59 -14.06
CA ARG A 92 3.76 -3.13 -13.98
C ARG A 92 3.56 -4.34 -14.88
N ASN A 93 2.48 -5.08 -14.65
CA ASN A 93 2.10 -6.29 -15.41
C ASN A 93 3.13 -7.43 -15.34
N ARG A 94 3.93 -7.48 -14.27
CA ARG A 94 4.95 -8.52 -14.01
C ARG A 94 4.67 -9.33 -12.74
N HIS A 95 3.42 -9.33 -12.25
CA HIS A 95 2.98 -9.99 -11.03
C HIS A 95 3.62 -9.48 -9.72
N ILE A 96 4.40 -8.40 -9.75
CA ILE A 96 5.11 -7.84 -8.60
C ILE A 96 4.15 -7.46 -7.46
N ALA A 97 3.06 -6.77 -7.77
CA ALA A 97 2.05 -6.41 -6.76
C ALA A 97 1.43 -7.65 -6.10
N SER A 98 1.22 -8.72 -6.88
CA SER A 98 0.69 -10.00 -6.38
C SER A 98 1.66 -10.65 -5.39
N GLU A 99 2.95 -10.70 -5.73
CA GLU A 99 3.99 -11.27 -4.85
C GLU A 99 4.15 -10.46 -3.56
N LEU A 100 4.12 -9.12 -3.63
CA LEU A 100 4.16 -8.25 -2.44
C LEU A 100 2.93 -8.39 -1.55
N MET A 101 1.73 -8.48 -2.14
CA MET A 101 0.51 -8.71 -1.38
C MET A 101 0.53 -10.04 -0.65
N GLU A 102 0.91 -11.11 -1.35
CA GLU A 102 1.03 -12.44 -0.75
C GLU A 102 2.02 -12.43 0.41
N PHE A 103 3.17 -11.79 0.24
CA PHE A 103 4.15 -11.62 1.30
C PHE A 103 3.56 -10.91 2.52
N ALA A 104 2.89 -9.76 2.33
CA ALA A 104 2.33 -8.98 3.43
C ALA A 104 1.19 -9.72 4.16
N ILE A 105 0.35 -10.46 3.43
CA ILE A 105 -0.72 -11.28 4.01
C ILE A 105 -0.13 -12.42 4.84
N ASN A 106 0.88 -13.12 4.34
CA ASN A 106 1.52 -14.20 5.08
C ASN A 106 2.21 -13.66 6.34
N PHE A 107 2.90 -12.53 6.24
CA PHE A 107 3.46 -11.85 7.41
C PHE A 107 2.38 -11.55 8.47
N ALA A 108 1.24 -10.98 8.04
CA ALA A 108 0.15 -10.64 8.95
C ALA A 108 -0.47 -11.88 9.61
N LYS A 109 -0.61 -12.99 8.88
CA LYS A 109 -1.10 -14.28 9.43
C LYS A 109 -0.21 -14.84 10.52
N GLU A 110 1.11 -14.67 10.38
CA GLU A 110 2.10 -15.15 11.36
C GLU A 110 2.22 -14.20 12.55
N CYS A 111 1.73 -12.96 12.42
CA CYS A 111 1.79 -11.96 13.47
C CYS A 111 0.54 -12.05 14.37
N ASN A 112 0.70 -12.53 15.60
CA ASN A 112 -0.42 -12.69 16.55
C ASN A 112 -1.11 -11.37 16.93
N ASP A 113 -0.51 -10.24 16.63
CA ASP A 113 -1.02 -8.90 16.96
C ASP A 113 -1.79 -8.24 15.82
N ILE A 114 -1.98 -8.92 14.69
CA ILE A 114 -2.78 -8.45 13.55
C ILE A 114 -3.99 -9.36 13.37
N TYR A 115 -5.19 -8.79 13.46
CA TYR A 115 -6.45 -9.51 13.24
C TYR A 115 -7.09 -9.16 11.90
N THR A 116 -6.82 -7.97 11.41
CA THR A 116 -7.52 -7.45 10.24
C THR A 116 -6.59 -6.60 9.38
N ILE A 117 -6.64 -6.85 8.08
CA ILE A 117 -6.08 -5.95 7.07
C ILE A 117 -7.23 -5.21 6.41
N VAL A 118 -7.13 -3.88 6.31
CA VAL A 118 -8.05 -3.03 5.54
C VAL A 118 -7.31 -2.43 4.36
N SER A 119 -8.01 -2.27 3.25
CA SER A 119 -7.53 -1.50 2.09
C SER A 119 -8.60 -0.54 1.63
N LEU A 120 -8.19 0.70 1.36
CA LEU A 120 -9.02 1.77 0.81
C LEU A 120 -8.65 1.93 -0.67
N ILE A 121 -9.58 1.62 -1.56
CA ILE A 121 -9.32 1.54 -2.99
C ILE A 121 -10.33 2.41 -3.74
N THR A 122 -9.88 3.31 -4.62
CA THR A 122 -10.81 3.99 -5.53
C THR A 122 -11.57 2.96 -6.36
N ASP A 123 -12.88 3.15 -6.51
CA ASP A 123 -13.72 2.18 -7.22
C ASP A 123 -13.40 2.04 -8.71
N GLU A 124 -12.65 2.97 -9.27
CA GLU A 124 -12.14 2.87 -10.65
C GLU A 124 -10.84 2.05 -10.78
N ASN A 125 -10.14 1.76 -9.68
CA ASN A 125 -8.93 0.94 -9.69
C ASN A 125 -9.28 -0.56 -9.72
N GLN A 126 -9.83 -1.00 -10.85
CA GLN A 126 -10.31 -2.37 -11.02
C GLN A 126 -9.20 -3.42 -10.90
N GLN A 127 -7.97 -3.08 -11.26
CA GLN A 127 -6.82 -3.97 -11.11
C GLN A 127 -6.51 -4.25 -9.63
N SER A 128 -6.52 -3.22 -8.80
CA SER A 128 -6.34 -3.38 -7.35
C SER A 128 -7.50 -4.16 -6.73
N ILE A 129 -8.75 -3.84 -7.09
CA ILE A 129 -9.95 -4.55 -6.62
C ILE A 129 -9.88 -6.04 -6.97
N TYR A 130 -9.53 -6.37 -8.21
CA TYR A 130 -9.35 -7.76 -8.64
C TYR A 130 -8.31 -8.48 -7.79
N LEU A 131 -7.16 -7.84 -7.56
CA LEU A 131 -6.06 -8.42 -6.80
C LEU A 131 -6.48 -8.68 -5.33
N HIS A 132 -7.16 -7.73 -4.69
CA HIS A 132 -7.67 -7.90 -3.33
C HIS A 132 -8.67 -9.05 -3.23
N LYS A 133 -9.63 -9.13 -4.16
CA LYS A 133 -10.59 -10.25 -4.20
C LYS A 133 -9.89 -11.60 -4.39
N LYS A 134 -8.88 -11.67 -5.25
CA LYS A 134 -8.07 -12.88 -5.47
C LYS A 134 -7.45 -13.40 -4.17
N TYR A 135 -7.03 -12.50 -3.28
CA TYR A 135 -6.43 -12.85 -1.99
C TYR A 135 -7.45 -12.95 -0.83
N GLY A 136 -8.74 -12.97 -1.13
CA GLY A 136 -9.79 -13.24 -0.17
C GLY A 136 -10.30 -12.01 0.59
N PHE A 137 -9.90 -10.81 0.21
CA PHE A 137 -10.50 -9.59 0.75
C PHE A 137 -11.97 -9.48 0.35
N GLN A 138 -12.80 -9.08 1.32
CA GLN A 138 -14.23 -8.89 1.14
C GLN A 138 -14.57 -7.40 1.08
N PHE A 139 -15.50 -7.04 0.21
CA PHE A 139 -16.04 -5.69 0.15
C PHE A 139 -16.87 -5.39 1.39
N CYS A 140 -16.56 -4.28 2.07
CA CYS A 140 -17.25 -3.86 3.29
C CYS A 140 -18.18 -2.67 3.08
N GLY A 141 -17.92 -1.85 2.08
CA GLY A 141 -18.72 -0.67 1.82
C GLY A 141 -18.02 0.34 0.90
N LYS A 142 -18.79 1.36 0.51
CA LYS A 142 -18.34 2.44 -0.37
C LYS A 142 -18.58 3.78 0.26
N ILE A 143 -17.56 4.62 0.28
CA ILE A 143 -17.69 6.06 0.59
C ILE A 143 -17.86 6.79 -0.74
N LYS A 144 -19.06 7.31 -0.99
CA LYS A 144 -19.34 8.08 -2.20
C LYS A 144 -18.78 9.50 -2.06
N ASN A 145 -18.23 10.01 -3.17
CA ASN A 145 -17.64 11.36 -3.21
C ASN A 145 -16.64 11.60 -2.05
N ALA A 146 -15.80 10.59 -1.78
CA ALA A 146 -14.88 10.60 -0.66
C ALA A 146 -13.77 11.64 -0.79
N GLY A 147 -13.41 12.01 -2.02
CA GLY A 147 -12.39 13.01 -2.29
C GLY A 147 -12.52 13.61 -3.69
N VAL A 148 -11.74 14.66 -3.94
CA VAL A 148 -11.66 15.33 -5.25
C VAL A 148 -10.22 15.24 -5.76
N LYS A 149 -10.04 14.68 -6.95
CA LYS A 149 -8.76 14.65 -7.66
C LYS A 149 -9.01 14.72 -9.16
N PHE A 150 -8.13 15.41 -9.91
CA PHE A 150 -8.29 15.65 -11.34
C PHE A 150 -9.65 16.30 -11.69
N ASN A 151 -10.10 17.26 -10.86
CA ASN A 151 -11.35 17.99 -11.00
C ASN A 151 -12.63 17.12 -11.02
N ARG A 152 -12.59 15.94 -10.38
CA ARG A 152 -13.76 15.06 -10.28
C ARG A 152 -13.86 14.42 -8.90
N TYR A 153 -15.08 14.15 -8.47
CA TYR A 153 -15.34 13.40 -7.24
C TYR A 153 -15.02 11.92 -7.45
N LEU A 154 -14.37 11.34 -6.47
CA LEU A 154 -13.96 9.93 -6.47
C LEU A 154 -14.60 9.19 -5.29
N ASN A 155 -14.99 7.95 -5.55
CA ASN A 155 -15.49 7.06 -4.51
C ASN A 155 -14.35 6.16 -4.00
N VAL A 156 -14.47 5.72 -2.75
CA VAL A 156 -13.55 4.76 -2.14
C VAL A 156 -14.32 3.52 -1.72
N ASP A 157 -13.88 2.38 -2.21
CA ASP A 157 -14.31 1.07 -1.75
C ASP A 157 -13.42 0.61 -0.58
N ILE A 158 -14.05 0.05 0.44
CA ILE A 158 -13.39 -0.52 1.61
C ILE A 158 -13.37 -2.03 1.46
N TYR A 159 -12.18 -2.62 1.49
CA TYR A 159 -11.96 -4.06 1.47
C TYR A 159 -11.28 -4.51 2.75
N GLN A 160 -11.60 -5.71 3.21
CA GLN A 160 -11.13 -6.24 4.49
C GLN A 160 -10.74 -7.71 4.35
N LEU A 161 -9.66 -8.10 5.02
CA LEU A 161 -9.27 -9.49 5.23
C LEU A 161 -9.15 -9.72 6.74
N ILE A 162 -9.87 -10.72 7.26
CA ILE A 162 -9.87 -11.10 8.68
C ILE A 162 -9.16 -12.45 8.83
N PHE A 163 -8.33 -12.57 9.85
CA PHE A 163 -7.60 -13.79 10.20
C PHE A 163 -8.25 -14.58 11.32
#